data_f14d023721365b3ccdffe15cd803033d
#
_entry.id   f14d023721365b3ccdffe15cd803033d
#
_cell.length_a   1.000
_cell.length_b   1.000
_cell.length_c   1.000
_cell.angle_alpha   90.00
_cell.angle_beta   90.00
_cell.angle_gamma   90.00
#
_symmetry.space_group_name_H-M   'P 1'
#
loop_
_entity.id
_entity.type
_entity.pdbx_description
1 polymer ?
#
loop_
_entity_poly.entity_id
_entity_poly.type
_entity_poly.pdbx_seq_one_letter_code
_entity_poly.pdbx_strand_id
1 'polypeptide(L)'
;MIEVQEFRAEVRDWLAENLVGEYAALKGLGGPGREHEAFEERLAWNRHLAAAGLTCLGWPEEHGGRGLSVAHRVAFYEEYAKANAPDKVNHLGEELLGPTLIAYGTPEQQQRFLPKILDVTELWSQGYSEPGAGSDLANVSTTAVLDEEGRQWHINGQKVWTSLAHWAQWCFVVARTEKGSKRHAGLSYLLVPLQQPGVEIRPIIQLTGDSEFNEVFFDDARTDADLVVGEPGDGWRVAMGTLTFERGVSTLGQQIRYAREHSNLVELAKRTGAADDPLIRERLTRSWAGLKAMRSYALATMDVEQPGMDNVSKLLWANWHRELGEIAMDVRGLAGLTLPGGEFDEWQRLYLFSRSDTIYGGSNEIQRNIIAERVLGLPREAKG
;
A
#
# COMPACT_ATOMS: atom_id res chain seq x y z
N MET A 1 8.63 1.25 28.42
CA MET A 1 7.86 1.62 27.21
C MET A 1 7.18 2.94 27.51
N ILE A 2 7.29 3.93 26.63
CA ILE A 2 6.63 5.25 26.77
C ILE A 2 5.10 5.07 26.80
N GLU A 3 4.39 5.92 27.54
CA GLU A 3 2.92 5.90 27.52
C GLU A 3 2.36 6.44 26.18
N VAL A 4 1.23 5.87 25.71
CA VAL A 4 0.66 6.21 24.38
C VAL A 4 0.36 7.72 24.25
N GLN A 5 -0.14 8.36 25.30
CA GLN A 5 -0.47 9.78 25.24
C GLN A 5 0.78 10.67 25.27
N GLU A 6 1.82 10.25 25.94
CA GLU A 6 3.13 10.92 25.94
C GLU A 6 3.77 10.82 24.55
N PHE A 7 3.76 9.62 23.93
CA PHE A 7 4.25 9.42 22.57
C PHE A 7 3.44 10.25 21.55
N ARG A 8 2.12 10.32 21.72
CA ARG A 8 1.26 11.17 20.88
C ARG A 8 1.67 12.64 20.95
N ALA A 9 1.98 13.14 22.13
CA ALA A 9 2.46 14.50 22.32
C ALA A 9 3.85 14.69 21.66
N GLU A 10 4.78 13.75 21.87
CA GLU A 10 6.10 13.74 21.20
C GLU A 10 5.96 13.89 19.69
N VAL A 11 5.13 13.04 19.06
CA VAL A 11 4.93 13.07 17.60
C VAL A 11 4.30 14.40 17.13
N ARG A 12 3.27 14.86 17.81
CA ARG A 12 2.61 16.13 17.47
C ARG A 12 3.57 17.31 17.53
N ASP A 13 4.33 17.39 18.62
CA ASP A 13 5.23 18.51 18.88
C ASP A 13 6.41 18.46 17.89
N TRP A 14 6.96 17.27 17.62
CA TRP A 14 7.97 17.07 16.58
C TRP A 14 7.46 17.50 15.20
N LEU A 15 6.25 17.12 14.80
CA LEU A 15 5.66 17.52 13.52
C LEU A 15 5.46 19.04 13.44
N ALA A 16 5.04 19.68 14.54
CA ALA A 16 4.87 21.13 14.57
C ALA A 16 6.19 21.88 14.40
N GLU A 17 7.29 21.34 14.91
CA GLU A 17 8.63 21.93 14.82
C GLU A 17 9.32 21.65 13.48
N ASN A 18 9.07 20.49 12.87
CA ASN A 18 9.82 20.01 11.70
C ASN A 18 9.08 20.16 10.37
N LEU A 19 7.73 20.12 10.35
CA LEU A 19 6.93 20.28 9.12
C LEU A 19 6.74 21.78 8.81
N VAL A 20 7.85 22.50 8.73
CA VAL A 20 7.98 23.95 8.53
C VAL A 20 8.99 24.26 7.42
N GLY A 21 9.19 25.52 7.07
CA GLY A 21 10.14 25.91 6.04
C GLY A 21 9.85 25.22 4.70
N GLU A 22 10.85 24.58 4.12
CA GLU A 22 10.72 23.83 2.86
C GLU A 22 9.72 22.66 2.94
N TYR A 23 9.64 21.97 4.08
CA TYR A 23 8.71 20.89 4.28
C TYR A 23 7.25 21.35 4.45
N ALA A 24 6.99 22.60 4.76
CA ALA A 24 5.62 23.11 4.85
C ALA A 24 4.87 23.04 3.51
N ALA A 25 5.60 23.17 2.40
CA ALA A 25 5.03 23.07 1.05
C ALA A 25 4.59 21.65 0.68
N LEU A 26 5.08 20.64 1.40
CA LEU A 26 4.75 19.24 1.15
C LEU A 26 3.42 18.78 1.78
N LYS A 27 2.81 19.62 2.63
CA LYS A 27 1.57 19.25 3.33
C LYS A 27 0.48 18.76 2.39
N GLY A 28 0.05 17.54 2.62
CA GLY A 28 -1.02 16.88 1.87
C GLY A 28 -0.63 16.38 0.48
N LEU A 29 0.65 16.39 0.13
CA LEU A 29 1.14 15.85 -1.14
C LEU A 29 1.38 14.33 -1.05
N GLY A 30 1.25 13.68 -2.19
CA GLY A 30 1.47 12.24 -2.36
C GLY A 30 0.27 11.38 -1.98
N GLY A 31 0.54 10.10 -1.84
CA GLY A 31 -0.45 9.07 -1.59
C GLY A 31 -1.05 8.48 -2.86
N PRO A 32 -1.92 7.46 -2.72
CA PRO A 32 -2.47 6.71 -3.83
C PRO A 32 -3.06 7.61 -4.93
N GLY A 33 -2.63 7.42 -6.18
CA GLY A 33 -3.02 8.25 -7.33
C GLY A 33 -2.27 9.58 -7.45
N ARG A 34 -1.33 9.87 -6.53
CA ARG A 34 -0.60 11.15 -6.46
C ARG A 34 0.88 10.95 -6.07
N GLU A 35 1.41 9.76 -6.28
CA GLU A 35 2.77 9.40 -5.83
C GLU A 35 3.89 10.21 -6.50
N HIS A 36 3.64 10.75 -7.69
CA HIS A 36 4.58 11.61 -8.42
C HIS A 36 4.76 13.00 -7.79
N GLU A 37 3.81 13.46 -6.96
CA GLU A 37 3.85 14.81 -6.39
C GLU A 37 5.06 15.00 -5.47
N ALA A 38 5.96 15.89 -5.84
CA ALA A 38 7.17 16.25 -5.09
C ALA A 38 7.90 15.03 -4.52
N PHE A 39 8.11 13.98 -5.34
CA PHE A 39 8.64 12.68 -4.88
C PHE A 39 9.99 12.82 -4.18
N GLU A 40 10.93 13.58 -4.76
CA GLU A 40 12.27 13.75 -4.20
C GLU A 40 12.25 14.54 -2.87
N GLU A 41 11.41 15.56 -2.76
CA GLU A 41 11.24 16.34 -1.55
C GLU A 41 10.55 15.51 -0.46
N ARG A 42 9.56 14.66 -0.83
CA ARG A 42 8.95 13.69 0.08
C ARG A 42 9.93 12.59 0.50
N LEU A 43 10.83 12.20 -0.38
CA LEU A 43 11.92 11.27 -0.03
C LEU A 43 12.86 11.90 1.01
N ALA A 44 13.22 13.18 0.83
CA ALA A 44 14.01 13.92 1.82
C ALA A 44 13.27 14.03 3.17
N TRP A 45 11.97 14.33 3.14
CA TRP A 45 11.13 14.31 4.34
C TRP A 45 11.09 12.93 5.01
N ASN A 46 10.94 11.85 4.24
CA ASN A 46 10.90 10.49 4.80
C ASN A 46 12.24 10.12 5.46
N ARG A 47 13.38 10.56 4.90
CA ARG A 47 14.71 10.44 5.52
C ARG A 47 14.84 11.28 6.80
N HIS A 48 14.22 12.46 6.82
CA HIS A 48 14.17 13.29 8.02
C HIS A 48 13.38 12.61 9.15
N LEU A 49 12.26 11.96 8.84
CA LEU A 49 11.53 11.09 9.77
C LEU A 49 12.39 9.93 10.27
N ALA A 50 13.14 9.28 9.37
CA ALA A 50 14.03 8.18 9.72
C ALA A 50 15.12 8.62 10.71
N ALA A 51 15.75 9.77 10.46
CA ALA A 51 16.76 10.35 11.34
C ALA A 51 16.21 10.69 12.75
N ALA A 52 14.92 10.95 12.86
CA ALA A 52 14.22 11.17 14.12
C ALA A 52 13.71 9.86 14.78
N GLY A 53 13.94 8.69 14.17
CA GLY A 53 13.42 7.41 14.66
C GLY A 53 11.90 7.29 14.57
N LEU A 54 11.28 7.93 13.56
CA LEU A 54 9.85 7.95 13.31
C LEU A 54 9.44 7.10 12.09
N THR A 55 10.32 6.22 11.63
CA THR A 55 10.04 5.14 10.68
C THR A 55 10.08 3.79 11.37
N CYS A 56 9.50 2.76 10.78
CA CYS A 56 9.57 1.37 11.26
C CYS A 56 9.22 1.19 12.75
N LEU A 57 8.31 2.00 13.27
CA LEU A 57 8.00 2.14 14.70
C LEU A 57 7.65 0.82 15.40
N GLY A 58 7.02 -0.12 14.70
CA GLY A 58 6.60 -1.40 15.23
C GLY A 58 7.64 -2.52 15.09
N TRP A 59 8.75 -2.28 14.40
CA TRP A 59 9.79 -3.30 14.28
C TRP A 59 10.46 -3.53 15.63
N PRO A 60 10.96 -4.76 15.90
CA PRO A 60 11.78 -5.03 17.08
C PRO A 60 12.99 -4.09 17.18
N GLU A 61 13.41 -3.77 18.42
CA GLU A 61 14.56 -2.88 18.67
C GLU A 61 15.85 -3.44 18.07
N GLU A 62 16.03 -4.75 18.08
CA GLU A 62 17.18 -5.45 17.49
C GLU A 62 17.30 -5.24 15.95
N HIS A 63 16.21 -4.85 15.29
CA HIS A 63 16.18 -4.49 13.88
C HIS A 63 16.07 -2.97 13.64
N GLY A 64 16.37 -2.17 14.65
CA GLY A 64 16.39 -0.71 14.57
C GLY A 64 15.02 -0.02 14.73
N GLY A 65 13.95 -0.79 14.95
CA GLY A 65 12.65 -0.24 15.30
C GLY A 65 12.57 0.23 16.75
N ARG A 66 11.40 0.69 17.16
CA ARG A 66 11.14 1.12 18.56
C ARG A 66 10.32 0.11 19.35
N GLY A 67 9.96 -1.05 18.78
CA GLY A 67 9.13 -2.07 19.44
C GLY A 67 7.76 -1.57 19.88
N LEU A 68 7.24 -0.52 19.23
CA LEU A 68 6.03 0.15 19.67
C LEU A 68 4.77 -0.68 19.38
N SER A 69 3.85 -0.67 20.34
CA SER A 69 2.57 -1.36 20.21
C SER A 69 1.69 -0.78 19.10
N VAL A 70 0.65 -1.52 18.72
CA VAL A 70 -0.37 -1.07 17.76
C VAL A 70 -0.94 0.29 18.17
N ALA A 71 -1.25 0.50 19.47
CA ALA A 71 -1.80 1.76 19.97
C ALA A 71 -0.86 2.97 19.75
N HIS A 72 0.44 2.80 19.88
CA HIS A 72 1.42 3.85 19.60
C HIS A 72 1.48 4.15 18.09
N ARG A 73 1.51 3.12 17.25
CA ARG A 73 1.52 3.29 15.79
C ARG A 73 0.25 4.01 15.31
N VAL A 74 -0.91 3.68 15.89
CA VAL A 74 -2.16 4.42 15.65
C VAL A 74 -2.01 5.88 16.03
N ALA A 75 -1.45 6.16 17.22
CA ALA A 75 -1.22 7.53 17.66
C ALA A 75 -0.33 8.31 16.68
N PHE A 76 0.74 7.69 16.17
CA PHE A 76 1.60 8.27 15.15
C PHE A 76 0.82 8.63 13.89
N TYR A 77 0.13 7.65 13.27
CA TYR A 77 -0.59 7.88 12.02
C TYR A 77 -1.72 8.91 12.17
N GLU A 78 -2.35 8.96 13.34
CA GLU A 78 -3.36 9.98 13.62
C GLU A 78 -2.78 11.40 13.68
N GLU A 79 -1.68 11.61 14.42
CA GLU A 79 -1.04 12.92 14.50
C GLU A 79 -0.41 13.31 13.17
N TYR A 80 0.18 12.35 12.45
CA TYR A 80 0.74 12.54 11.11
C TYR A 80 -0.34 13.03 10.11
N ALA A 81 -1.49 12.36 10.09
CA ALA A 81 -2.60 12.74 9.25
C ALA A 81 -3.26 14.07 9.68
N LYS A 82 -3.36 14.37 10.99
CA LYS A 82 -3.86 15.66 11.50
C LYS A 82 -2.97 16.82 11.11
N ALA A 83 -1.65 16.63 11.15
CA ALA A 83 -0.68 17.62 10.69
C ALA A 83 -0.73 17.86 9.17
N ASN A 84 -1.51 17.04 8.43
CA ASN A 84 -1.49 16.99 6.97
C ASN A 84 -0.09 16.72 6.40
N ALA A 85 0.71 15.92 7.10
CA ALA A 85 2.05 15.56 6.65
C ALA A 85 1.99 14.82 5.30
N PRO A 86 3.03 14.96 4.44
CA PRO A 86 3.05 14.30 3.13
C PRO A 86 3.13 12.80 3.26
N ASP A 87 2.55 12.07 2.33
CA ASP A 87 2.62 10.60 2.34
C ASP A 87 4.07 10.12 2.19
N LYS A 88 4.42 9.07 2.96
CA LYS A 88 5.74 8.46 2.93
C LYS A 88 5.97 7.72 1.61
N VAL A 89 7.19 7.77 1.09
CA VAL A 89 7.54 7.11 -0.18
C VAL A 89 8.02 5.66 0.00
N ASN A 90 8.45 5.26 1.20
CA ASN A 90 9.01 3.94 1.48
C ASN A 90 8.02 2.97 2.15
N HIS A 91 6.72 3.13 1.92
CA HIS A 91 5.72 2.27 2.56
C HIS A 91 5.86 0.78 2.19
N LEU A 92 6.27 0.44 0.95
CA LEU A 92 6.49 -0.95 0.54
C LEU A 92 7.67 -1.60 1.28
N GLY A 93 8.75 -0.85 1.53
CA GLY A 93 9.87 -1.31 2.35
C GLY A 93 9.48 -1.42 3.81
N GLU A 94 8.92 -0.36 4.39
CA GLU A 94 8.62 -0.25 5.82
C GLU A 94 7.50 -1.18 6.28
N GLU A 95 6.39 -1.25 5.51
CA GLU A 95 5.16 -1.93 5.94
C GLU A 95 5.03 -3.36 5.40
N LEU A 96 5.72 -3.70 4.29
CA LEU A 96 5.62 -5.01 3.66
C LEU A 96 6.92 -5.82 3.75
N LEU A 97 7.98 -5.38 3.08
CA LEU A 97 9.19 -6.17 2.98
C LEU A 97 9.93 -6.30 4.31
N GLY A 98 10.08 -5.22 5.07
CA GLY A 98 10.76 -5.26 6.36
C GLY A 98 10.16 -6.28 7.32
N PRO A 99 8.86 -6.25 7.61
CA PRO A 99 8.20 -7.29 8.40
C PRO A 99 8.34 -8.69 7.79
N THR A 100 8.34 -8.81 6.46
CA THR A 100 8.56 -10.09 5.77
C THR A 100 9.96 -10.62 6.02
N LEU A 101 10.98 -9.78 5.92
CA LEU A 101 12.37 -10.16 6.22
C LEU A 101 12.56 -10.52 7.69
N ILE A 102 11.94 -9.79 8.60
CA ILE A 102 11.97 -10.10 10.04
C ILE A 102 11.37 -11.48 10.31
N ALA A 103 10.27 -11.83 9.63
CA ALA A 103 9.57 -13.09 9.84
C ALA A 103 10.15 -14.30 9.10
N TYR A 104 10.75 -14.09 7.92
CA TYR A 104 11.12 -15.18 7.00
C TYR A 104 12.53 -15.07 6.43
N GLY A 105 13.20 -13.92 6.56
CA GLY A 105 14.54 -13.69 6.00
C GLY A 105 15.64 -14.32 6.85
N THR A 106 16.78 -14.58 6.22
CA THR A 106 17.99 -15.01 6.96
C THR A 106 18.62 -13.85 7.72
N PRO A 107 19.46 -14.10 8.75
CA PRO A 107 20.17 -13.05 9.46
C PRO A 107 20.99 -12.14 8.51
N GLU A 108 21.57 -12.70 7.47
CA GLU A 108 22.37 -11.96 6.48
C GLU A 108 21.50 -11.03 5.65
N GLN A 109 20.32 -11.50 5.21
CA GLN A 109 19.33 -10.68 4.50
C GLN A 109 18.81 -9.55 5.39
N GLN A 110 18.50 -9.84 6.65
CA GLN A 110 18.06 -8.85 7.64
C GLN A 110 19.15 -7.79 7.85
N GLN A 111 20.40 -8.20 8.08
CA GLN A 111 21.53 -7.30 8.28
C GLN A 111 21.81 -6.41 7.05
N ARG A 112 21.60 -6.94 5.84
CA ARG A 112 21.83 -6.21 4.59
C ARG A 112 20.76 -5.18 4.29
N PHE A 113 19.48 -5.54 4.49
CA PHE A 113 18.36 -4.76 3.94
C PHE A 113 17.61 -3.94 4.97
N LEU A 114 17.41 -4.44 6.21
CA LEU A 114 16.59 -3.73 7.20
C LEU A 114 17.13 -2.33 7.54
N PRO A 115 18.46 -2.12 7.74
CA PRO A 115 18.97 -0.77 8.01
C PRO A 115 18.67 0.21 6.88
N LYS A 116 18.76 -0.23 5.62
CA LYS A 116 18.55 0.61 4.43
C LYS A 116 17.08 0.92 4.16
N ILE A 117 16.17 0.04 4.58
CA ILE A 117 14.75 0.32 4.58
C ILE A 117 14.42 1.35 5.68
N LEU A 118 15.01 1.18 6.87
CA LEU A 118 14.78 2.04 8.03
C LEU A 118 15.25 3.48 7.77
N ASP A 119 16.43 3.66 7.19
CA ASP A 119 17.03 4.97 6.89
C ASP A 119 16.57 5.54 5.52
N VAL A 120 15.73 4.81 4.80
CA VAL A 120 15.17 5.20 3.50
C VAL A 120 16.25 5.45 2.44
N THR A 121 17.32 4.65 2.45
CA THR A 121 18.38 4.70 1.44
C THR A 121 18.14 3.75 0.27
N GLU A 122 17.35 2.69 0.45
CA GLU A 122 16.89 1.80 -0.61
C GLU A 122 15.36 1.71 -0.62
N LEU A 123 14.76 2.00 -1.78
CA LEU A 123 13.33 1.88 -2.01
C LEU A 123 13.00 0.55 -2.68
N TRP A 124 11.81 0.05 -2.39
CA TRP A 124 11.34 -1.26 -2.83
C TRP A 124 10.07 -1.18 -3.64
N SER A 125 9.89 -2.15 -4.54
CA SER A 125 8.65 -2.36 -5.27
C SER A 125 8.16 -3.80 -5.14
N GLN A 126 6.88 -4.04 -5.46
CA GLN A 126 6.21 -5.33 -5.32
C GLN A 126 5.93 -5.95 -6.69
N GLY A 127 6.61 -7.04 -7.02
CA GLY A 127 6.46 -7.79 -8.27
C GLY A 127 5.64 -9.07 -8.10
N TYR A 128 4.32 -8.93 -7.85
CA TYR A 128 3.44 -10.08 -7.68
C TYR A 128 2.62 -10.35 -8.94
N SER A 129 1.74 -9.43 -9.31
CA SER A 129 0.78 -9.60 -10.39
C SER A 129 1.45 -9.73 -11.76
N GLU A 130 0.81 -10.50 -12.65
CA GLU A 130 1.15 -10.64 -14.06
C GLU A 130 -0.07 -10.39 -14.92
N PRO A 131 0.07 -10.16 -16.24
CA PRO A 131 -1.08 -9.97 -17.11
C PRO A 131 -2.12 -11.10 -17.01
N GLY A 132 -1.68 -12.34 -16.75
CA GLY A 132 -2.53 -13.52 -16.57
C GLY A 132 -2.77 -13.95 -15.12
N ALA A 133 -2.23 -13.26 -14.13
CA ALA A 133 -2.26 -13.68 -12.72
C ALA A 133 -2.37 -12.47 -11.77
N GLY A 134 -3.58 -11.98 -11.57
CA GLY A 134 -3.93 -10.96 -10.57
C GLY A 134 -4.62 -11.62 -9.37
N SER A 135 -5.95 -11.71 -9.39
CA SER A 135 -6.72 -12.39 -8.34
C SER A 135 -6.35 -13.88 -8.19
N ASP A 136 -5.97 -14.55 -9.27
CA ASP A 136 -5.37 -15.91 -9.23
C ASP A 136 -3.84 -15.85 -9.20
N LEU A 137 -3.30 -15.24 -8.15
CA LEU A 137 -1.85 -15.06 -7.97
C LEU A 137 -1.07 -16.38 -8.02
N ALA A 138 -1.69 -17.48 -7.62
CA ALA A 138 -1.05 -18.80 -7.69
C ALA A 138 -0.71 -19.26 -9.13
N ASN A 139 -1.24 -18.57 -10.13
CA ASN A 139 -1.01 -18.87 -11.55
C ASN A 139 0.11 -18.03 -12.20
N VAL A 140 1.00 -17.43 -11.39
CA VAL A 140 2.16 -16.71 -11.93
C VAL A 140 3.01 -17.60 -12.82
N SER A 141 3.50 -17.02 -13.91
CA SER A 141 4.26 -17.69 -14.96
C SER A 141 5.73 -17.22 -15.06
N THR A 142 6.06 -16.06 -14.47
CA THR A 142 7.45 -15.63 -14.34
C THR A 142 8.28 -16.75 -13.74
N THR A 143 9.38 -17.14 -14.39
CA THR A 143 10.25 -18.23 -13.97
C THR A 143 11.55 -17.69 -13.39
N ALA A 144 12.14 -18.44 -12.47
CA ALA A 144 13.49 -18.22 -12.01
C ALA A 144 14.22 -19.58 -11.98
N VAL A 145 15.36 -19.67 -12.66
CA VAL A 145 16.14 -20.89 -12.77
C VAL A 145 17.53 -20.62 -12.19
N LEU A 146 17.93 -21.45 -11.23
CA LEU A 146 19.27 -21.37 -10.65
C LEU A 146 20.30 -21.82 -11.70
N ASP A 147 21.41 -21.09 -11.83
CA ASP A 147 22.49 -21.48 -12.74
C ASP A 147 23.11 -22.82 -12.32
N GLU A 148 23.90 -23.44 -13.23
CA GLU A 148 24.55 -24.76 -12.98
C GLU A 148 25.57 -24.69 -11.82
N GLU A 149 26.11 -23.51 -11.55
CA GLU A 149 27.07 -23.30 -10.46
C GLU A 149 26.35 -22.98 -9.12
N GLY A 150 25.01 -22.82 -9.15
CA GLY A 150 24.20 -22.58 -7.95
C GLY A 150 24.41 -21.19 -7.33
N ARG A 151 24.86 -20.21 -8.10
CA ARG A 151 25.23 -18.88 -7.59
C ARG A 151 24.19 -17.79 -7.87
N GLN A 152 23.45 -17.88 -8.98
CA GLN A 152 22.51 -16.86 -9.41
C GLN A 152 21.21 -17.45 -9.95
N TRP A 153 20.11 -16.80 -9.65
CA TRP A 153 18.82 -17.03 -10.29
C TRP A 153 18.70 -16.21 -11.56
N HIS A 154 18.33 -16.85 -12.65
CA HIS A 154 18.01 -16.26 -13.94
C HIS A 154 16.49 -16.12 -14.06
N ILE A 155 16.01 -14.88 -14.13
CA ILE A 155 14.60 -14.54 -14.04
C ILE A 155 14.09 -14.13 -15.42
N ASN A 156 12.97 -14.75 -15.84
CA ASN A 156 12.33 -14.47 -17.12
C ASN A 156 10.81 -14.35 -16.94
N GLY A 157 10.22 -13.27 -17.43
CA GLY A 157 8.78 -13.04 -17.35
C GLY A 157 8.41 -11.58 -17.32
N GLN A 158 7.16 -11.32 -16.93
CA GLN A 158 6.61 -9.95 -16.86
C GLN A 158 5.79 -9.79 -15.60
N LYS A 159 6.01 -8.68 -14.90
CA LYS A 159 5.15 -8.21 -13.80
C LYS A 159 4.37 -6.99 -14.24
N VAL A 160 3.18 -6.82 -13.68
CA VAL A 160 2.27 -5.70 -13.96
C VAL A 160 1.74 -5.12 -12.66
N TRP A 161 1.35 -3.86 -12.67
CA TRP A 161 0.90 -3.12 -11.48
C TRP A 161 1.98 -3.04 -10.40
N THR A 162 3.26 -3.02 -10.82
CA THR A 162 4.39 -2.92 -9.91
C THR A 162 4.53 -1.48 -9.45
N SER A 163 4.09 -1.21 -8.21
CA SER A 163 4.08 0.13 -7.64
C SER A 163 5.49 0.68 -7.52
N LEU A 164 5.69 1.94 -7.92
CA LEU A 164 6.92 2.72 -7.72
C LEU A 164 8.19 2.10 -8.32
N ALA A 165 8.10 1.11 -9.22
CA ALA A 165 9.25 0.40 -9.75
C ALA A 165 10.28 1.33 -10.41
N HIS A 166 9.85 2.43 -11.03
CA HIS A 166 10.73 3.39 -11.68
C HIS A 166 11.55 4.26 -10.72
N TRP A 167 11.20 4.28 -9.42
CA TRP A 167 11.98 4.93 -8.34
C TRP A 167 12.72 3.92 -7.46
N ALA A 168 12.31 2.65 -7.48
CA ALA A 168 12.84 1.64 -6.60
C ALA A 168 14.20 1.09 -7.10
N GLN A 169 15.08 0.74 -6.16
CA GLN A 169 16.32 0.04 -6.42
C GLN A 169 16.09 -1.47 -6.48
N TRP A 170 15.08 -1.97 -5.77
CA TRP A 170 14.80 -3.38 -5.57
C TRP A 170 13.33 -3.72 -5.78
N CYS A 171 13.09 -4.96 -6.19
CA CYS A 171 11.75 -5.53 -6.27
C CYS A 171 11.71 -6.89 -5.55
N PHE A 172 10.71 -7.12 -4.73
CA PHE A 172 10.43 -8.46 -4.23
C PHE A 172 9.46 -9.16 -5.17
N VAL A 173 9.91 -10.26 -5.74
CA VAL A 173 9.26 -10.94 -6.87
C VAL A 173 8.83 -12.34 -6.49
N VAL A 174 7.56 -12.68 -6.76
CA VAL A 174 7.10 -14.07 -6.71
C VAL A 174 7.31 -14.70 -8.09
N ALA A 175 8.13 -15.74 -8.15
CA ALA A 175 8.44 -16.45 -9.39
C ALA A 175 8.41 -17.97 -9.21
N ARG A 176 8.24 -18.68 -10.31
CA ARG A 176 8.23 -20.15 -10.34
C ARG A 176 9.64 -20.68 -10.50
N THR A 177 10.13 -21.33 -9.45
CA THR A 177 11.49 -21.91 -9.41
C THR A 177 11.52 -23.41 -9.66
N GLU A 178 10.39 -24.10 -9.50
CA GLU A 178 10.29 -25.54 -9.77
C GLU A 178 9.58 -25.78 -11.11
N LYS A 179 10.34 -26.32 -12.07
CA LYS A 179 9.82 -26.62 -13.40
C LYS A 179 8.67 -27.63 -13.37
N GLY A 180 7.57 -27.27 -14.03
CA GLY A 180 6.39 -28.12 -14.11
C GLY A 180 5.48 -28.08 -12.89
N SER A 181 5.85 -27.37 -11.84
CA SER A 181 4.99 -27.11 -10.69
C SER A 181 3.74 -26.30 -11.07
N LYS A 182 2.68 -26.41 -10.29
CA LYS A 182 1.40 -25.73 -10.56
C LYS A 182 0.87 -25.06 -9.30
N ARG A 183 0.14 -23.96 -9.51
CA ARG A 183 -0.53 -23.21 -8.45
C ARG A 183 0.46 -22.79 -7.36
N HIS A 184 0.21 -23.13 -6.12
CA HIS A 184 0.98 -22.70 -4.94
C HIS A 184 2.36 -23.39 -4.82
N ALA A 185 2.53 -24.57 -5.45
CA ALA A 185 3.79 -25.31 -5.36
C ALA A 185 4.88 -24.72 -6.24
N GLY A 186 6.13 -24.83 -5.80
CA GLY A 186 7.32 -24.43 -6.56
C GLY A 186 7.43 -22.94 -6.85
N LEU A 187 6.80 -22.10 -6.07
CA LEU A 187 6.95 -20.64 -6.08
C LEU A 187 8.03 -20.23 -5.07
N SER A 188 8.86 -19.27 -5.42
CA SER A 188 9.82 -18.65 -4.51
C SER A 188 9.63 -17.14 -4.46
N TYR A 189 10.11 -16.55 -3.38
CA TYR A 189 10.08 -15.11 -3.12
C TYR A 189 11.49 -14.56 -3.23
N LEU A 190 11.76 -13.81 -4.29
CA LEU A 190 13.09 -13.37 -4.69
C LEU A 190 13.25 -11.86 -4.46
N LEU A 191 14.42 -11.45 -3.96
CA LEU A 191 14.82 -10.06 -3.89
C LEU A 191 15.65 -9.74 -5.13
N VAL A 192 15.15 -8.89 -6.01
CA VAL A 192 15.72 -8.65 -7.35
C VAL A 192 16.12 -7.20 -7.49
N PRO A 193 17.41 -6.89 -7.79
CA PRO A 193 17.82 -5.53 -8.11
C PRO A 193 17.22 -5.11 -9.45
N LEU A 194 16.65 -3.91 -9.51
CA LEU A 194 16.00 -3.40 -10.73
C LEU A 194 16.96 -2.72 -11.69
N GLN A 195 18.08 -2.18 -11.18
CA GLN A 195 19.07 -1.46 -11.97
C GLN A 195 20.13 -2.44 -12.50
N GLN A 196 19.76 -3.25 -13.50
CA GLN A 196 20.64 -4.23 -14.13
C GLN A 196 20.26 -4.49 -15.59
N PRO A 197 21.14 -5.09 -16.41
CA PRO A 197 20.77 -5.63 -17.71
C PRO A 197 19.67 -6.68 -17.60
N GLY A 198 18.75 -6.72 -18.58
CA GLY A 198 17.65 -7.67 -18.57
C GLY A 198 16.43 -7.23 -17.76
N VAL A 199 16.43 -6.02 -17.16
CA VAL A 199 15.25 -5.42 -16.55
C VAL A 199 14.82 -4.20 -17.35
N GLU A 200 13.56 -4.21 -17.80
CA GLU A 200 12.92 -3.06 -18.45
C GLU A 200 11.67 -2.66 -17.66
N ILE A 201 11.58 -1.38 -17.30
CA ILE A 201 10.44 -0.83 -16.57
C ILE A 201 9.68 0.12 -17.49
N ARG A 202 8.37 -0.15 -17.67
CA ARG A 202 7.48 0.69 -18.48
C ARG A 202 6.34 1.23 -17.62
N PRO A 203 6.18 2.56 -17.57
CA PRO A 203 5.08 3.17 -16.85
C PRO A 203 3.72 2.79 -17.44
N ILE A 204 2.72 2.55 -16.57
CA ILE A 204 1.32 2.37 -16.95
C ILE A 204 0.60 3.69 -16.73
N ILE A 205 0.15 4.33 -17.82
CA ILE A 205 -0.65 5.55 -17.72
C ILE A 205 -2.07 5.17 -17.26
N GLN A 206 -2.46 5.68 -16.12
CA GLN A 206 -3.76 5.45 -15.51
C GLN A 206 -4.83 6.40 -16.08
N LEU A 207 -6.10 6.17 -15.73
CA LEU A 207 -7.21 7.04 -16.12
C LEU A 207 -7.05 8.49 -15.64
N THR A 208 -6.31 8.70 -14.55
CA THR A 208 -5.97 10.01 -14.01
C THR A 208 -4.91 10.75 -14.82
N GLY A 209 -4.27 10.09 -15.77
CA GLY A 209 -3.11 10.60 -16.50
C GLY A 209 -1.77 10.38 -15.81
N ASP A 210 -1.78 9.92 -14.58
CA ASP A 210 -0.60 9.66 -13.76
C ASP A 210 -0.07 8.23 -13.98
N SER A 211 1.13 7.96 -13.46
CA SER A 211 1.82 6.69 -13.64
C SER A 211 2.60 6.31 -12.37
N GLU A 212 1.93 5.72 -11.41
CA GLU A 212 2.57 5.15 -10.21
C GLU A 212 2.81 3.65 -10.31
N PHE A 213 2.13 3.00 -11.26
CA PHE A 213 2.29 1.57 -11.55
C PHE A 213 3.09 1.34 -12.82
N ASN A 214 3.76 0.20 -12.88
CA ASN A 214 4.63 -0.15 -13.99
C ASN A 214 4.39 -1.60 -14.43
N GLU A 215 4.69 -1.86 -15.70
CA GLU A 215 5.10 -3.17 -16.17
C GLU A 215 6.60 -3.32 -15.94
N VAL A 216 7.03 -4.48 -15.48
CA VAL A 216 8.44 -4.82 -15.32
C VAL A 216 8.70 -6.10 -16.08
N PHE A 217 9.56 -6.01 -17.10
CA PHE A 217 9.98 -7.14 -17.91
C PHE A 217 11.32 -7.64 -17.41
N PHE A 218 11.43 -8.96 -17.27
CA PHE A 218 12.66 -9.67 -16.94
C PHE A 218 13.05 -10.54 -18.13
N ASP A 219 14.23 -10.29 -18.69
CA ASP A 219 14.87 -11.03 -19.77
C ASP A 219 16.27 -11.40 -19.35
N ASP A 220 16.42 -12.57 -18.78
CA ASP A 220 17.65 -13.06 -18.14
C ASP A 220 18.14 -12.12 -16.99
N ALA A 221 17.22 -11.47 -16.30
CA ALA A 221 17.56 -10.69 -15.12
C ALA A 221 18.07 -11.60 -14.01
N ARG A 222 18.96 -11.09 -13.16
CA ARG A 222 19.71 -11.93 -12.22
C ARG A 222 19.54 -11.47 -10.78
N THR A 223 19.58 -12.44 -9.87
CA THR A 223 19.78 -12.18 -8.45
C THR A 223 20.57 -13.31 -7.81
N ASP A 224 21.32 -13.00 -6.75
CA ASP A 224 22.17 -13.99 -6.09
C ASP A 224 21.33 -15.11 -5.45
N ALA A 225 21.89 -16.30 -5.37
CA ALA A 225 21.20 -17.50 -4.90
C ALA A 225 20.66 -17.36 -3.47
N ASP A 226 21.35 -16.60 -2.62
CA ASP A 226 20.98 -16.31 -1.23
C ASP A 226 19.91 -15.24 -1.06
N LEU A 227 19.45 -14.63 -2.17
CA LEU A 227 18.38 -13.62 -2.18
C LEU A 227 16.97 -14.21 -2.37
N VAL A 228 16.77 -15.44 -1.98
CA VAL A 228 15.46 -16.08 -1.77
C VAL A 228 15.04 -15.89 -0.32
N VAL A 229 13.86 -15.35 -0.07
CA VAL A 229 13.30 -15.22 1.29
C VAL A 229 12.55 -16.50 1.65
N GLY A 230 12.95 -17.15 2.74
CA GLY A 230 12.56 -18.52 3.06
C GLY A 230 13.33 -19.53 2.18
N GLU A 231 12.81 -20.75 2.07
CA GLU A 231 13.40 -21.78 1.24
C GLU A 231 12.88 -21.70 -0.22
N PRO A 232 13.68 -22.11 -1.23
CA PRO A 232 13.17 -22.29 -2.58
C PRO A 232 11.93 -23.19 -2.62
N GLY A 233 10.87 -22.73 -3.26
CA GLY A 233 9.56 -23.42 -3.28
C GLY A 233 8.57 -22.96 -2.20
N ASP A 234 9.00 -22.20 -1.21
CA ASP A 234 8.18 -21.73 -0.08
C ASP A 234 7.57 -20.31 -0.31
N GLY A 235 7.79 -19.76 -1.47
CA GLY A 235 7.41 -18.38 -1.81
C GLY A 235 5.91 -18.08 -1.67
N TRP A 236 5.03 -19.08 -1.80
CA TRP A 236 3.61 -18.87 -1.55
C TRP A 236 3.35 -18.52 -0.09
N ARG A 237 3.96 -19.22 0.86
CA ARG A 237 3.81 -18.94 2.29
C ARG A 237 4.35 -17.56 2.64
N VAL A 238 5.52 -17.20 2.12
CA VAL A 238 6.13 -15.88 2.32
C VAL A 238 5.25 -14.78 1.73
N ALA A 239 4.78 -14.94 0.49
CA ALA A 239 3.92 -13.96 -0.17
C ALA A 239 2.59 -13.74 0.57
N MET A 240 1.97 -14.80 1.07
CA MET A 240 0.76 -14.68 1.88
C MET A 240 1.03 -14.00 3.23
N GLY A 241 2.19 -14.26 3.85
CA GLY A 241 2.64 -13.56 5.05
C GLY A 241 2.80 -12.06 4.79
N THR A 242 3.47 -11.68 3.70
CA THR A 242 3.61 -10.27 3.30
C THR A 242 2.26 -9.57 3.20
N LEU A 243 1.26 -10.21 2.56
CA LEU A 243 -0.08 -9.64 2.41
C LEU A 243 -0.86 -9.50 3.74
N THR A 244 -0.46 -10.19 4.80
CA THR A 244 -1.06 -9.97 6.13
C THR A 244 -0.52 -8.68 6.77
N PHE A 245 0.73 -8.30 6.51
CA PHE A 245 1.32 -7.06 7.02
C PHE A 245 0.72 -5.82 6.35
N GLU A 246 0.32 -5.90 5.08
CA GLU A 246 -0.32 -4.82 4.31
C GLU A 246 -1.58 -4.26 4.98
N ARG A 247 -2.28 -5.06 5.76
CA ARG A 247 -3.59 -4.74 6.34
C ARG A 247 -3.51 -4.10 7.72
N GLY A 248 -2.41 -3.44 8.02
CA GLY A 248 -2.07 -2.96 9.34
C GLY A 248 -2.66 -1.59 9.72
N VAL A 249 -1.97 -0.97 10.65
CA VAL A 249 -2.35 0.24 11.41
C VAL A 249 -2.47 1.51 10.56
N SER A 250 -1.85 1.54 9.38
CA SER A 250 -1.93 2.65 8.41
C SER A 250 -3.37 3.00 8.00
N THR A 251 -4.28 2.01 8.03
CA THR A 251 -5.72 2.23 7.72
C THR A 251 -6.39 3.24 8.65
N LEU A 252 -5.94 3.40 9.89
CA LEU A 252 -6.51 4.39 10.81
C LEU A 252 -6.08 5.82 10.47
N GLY A 253 -4.84 6.01 10.01
CA GLY A 253 -4.39 7.29 9.43
C GLY A 253 -5.15 7.62 8.14
N GLN A 254 -5.36 6.64 7.28
CA GLN A 254 -6.16 6.77 6.06
C GLN A 254 -7.58 7.26 6.37
N GLN A 255 -8.22 6.78 7.43
CA GLN A 255 -9.56 7.24 7.83
C GLN A 255 -9.60 8.73 8.23
N ILE A 256 -8.51 9.30 8.75
CA ILE A 256 -8.43 10.74 9.03
C ILE A 256 -8.35 11.52 7.72
N ARG A 257 -7.61 11.05 6.74
CA ARG A 257 -7.59 11.60 5.38
C ARG A 257 -8.99 11.57 4.76
N TYR A 258 -9.66 10.43 4.82
CA TYR A 258 -11.05 10.28 4.36
C TYR A 258 -12.02 11.23 5.07
N ALA A 259 -11.84 11.49 6.37
CA ALA A 259 -12.63 12.45 7.09
C ALA A 259 -12.44 13.88 6.55
N ARG A 260 -11.23 14.23 6.13
CA ARG A 260 -10.91 15.52 5.51
C ARG A 260 -11.53 15.62 4.12
N GLU A 261 -11.36 14.60 3.27
CA GLU A 261 -11.98 14.53 1.95
C GLU A 261 -13.50 14.71 2.04
N HIS A 262 -14.14 13.97 2.95
CA HIS A 262 -15.58 14.14 3.21
C HIS A 262 -15.94 15.56 3.65
N SER A 263 -15.18 16.15 4.58
CA SER A 263 -15.43 17.51 5.04
C SER A 263 -15.27 18.54 3.91
N ASN A 264 -14.23 18.39 3.08
CA ASN A 264 -14.02 19.23 1.92
C ASN A 264 -15.15 19.09 0.89
N LEU A 265 -15.67 17.87 0.71
CA LEU A 265 -16.81 17.63 -0.18
C LEU A 265 -18.11 18.30 0.35
N VAL A 266 -18.35 18.26 1.67
CA VAL A 266 -19.46 18.97 2.30
C VAL A 266 -19.34 20.48 2.06
N GLU A 267 -18.14 21.05 2.22
CA GLU A 267 -17.93 22.48 1.96
C GLU A 267 -18.08 22.80 0.46
N LEU A 268 -17.65 21.92 -0.44
CA LEU A 268 -17.93 22.06 -1.87
C LEU A 268 -19.44 22.07 -2.15
N ALA A 269 -20.18 21.12 -1.59
CA ALA A 269 -21.63 21.02 -1.76
C ALA A 269 -22.36 22.30 -1.30
N LYS A 270 -21.92 22.90 -0.19
CA LYS A 270 -22.45 24.21 0.27
C LYS A 270 -22.14 25.33 -0.73
N ARG A 271 -20.91 25.41 -1.23
CA ARG A 271 -20.48 26.46 -2.19
C ARG A 271 -21.19 26.36 -3.53
N THR A 272 -21.47 25.15 -4.00
CA THR A 272 -22.16 24.92 -5.29
C THR A 272 -23.68 25.00 -5.19
N GLY A 273 -24.26 25.06 -3.97
CA GLY A 273 -25.69 24.94 -3.75
C GLY A 273 -26.21 23.49 -3.82
N ALA A 274 -25.38 22.51 -4.12
CA ALA A 274 -25.78 21.11 -4.18
C ALA A 274 -26.28 20.57 -2.82
N ALA A 275 -25.83 21.17 -1.71
CA ALA A 275 -26.34 20.86 -0.38
C ALA A 275 -27.84 21.15 -0.18
N ASP A 276 -28.48 21.94 -1.04
CA ASP A 276 -29.91 22.23 -0.99
C ASP A 276 -30.74 21.05 -1.55
N ASP A 277 -30.16 20.20 -2.37
CA ASP A 277 -30.76 18.96 -2.83
C ASP A 277 -30.86 17.94 -1.68
N PRO A 278 -32.05 17.47 -1.30
CA PRO A 278 -32.27 16.54 -0.21
C PRO A 278 -31.59 15.17 -0.49
N LEU A 279 -31.45 14.74 -1.74
CA LEU A 279 -30.80 13.48 -2.10
C LEU A 279 -29.30 13.58 -1.89
N ILE A 280 -28.67 14.68 -2.27
CA ILE A 280 -27.23 14.92 -2.05
C ILE A 280 -26.96 15.00 -0.55
N ARG A 281 -27.80 15.73 0.22
CA ARG A 281 -27.67 15.78 1.69
C ARG A 281 -27.77 14.39 2.33
N GLU A 282 -28.73 13.57 1.89
CA GLU A 282 -28.86 12.20 2.39
C GLU A 282 -27.58 11.39 2.12
N ARG A 283 -27.06 11.44 0.90
CA ARG A 283 -25.82 10.68 0.52
C ARG A 283 -24.61 11.16 1.32
N LEU A 284 -24.42 12.46 1.49
CA LEU A 284 -23.35 13.02 2.32
C LEU A 284 -23.49 12.58 3.78
N THR A 285 -24.72 12.58 4.33
CA THR A 285 -24.99 12.13 5.71
C THR A 285 -24.72 10.63 5.86
N ARG A 286 -25.12 9.81 4.88
CA ARG A 286 -24.86 8.37 4.87
C ARG A 286 -23.35 8.09 4.77
N SER A 287 -22.64 8.84 3.93
CA SER A 287 -21.17 8.75 3.83
C SER A 287 -20.49 9.11 5.15
N TRP A 288 -20.93 10.16 5.85
CA TRP A 288 -20.44 10.49 7.18
C TRP A 288 -20.68 9.35 8.19
N ALA A 289 -21.88 8.78 8.21
CA ALA A 289 -22.22 7.66 9.09
C ALA A 289 -21.34 6.43 8.79
N GLY A 290 -21.11 6.13 7.51
CA GLY A 290 -20.19 5.07 7.07
C GLY A 290 -18.76 5.29 7.56
N LEU A 291 -18.25 6.52 7.48
CA LEU A 291 -16.92 6.87 8.01
C LEU A 291 -16.84 6.64 9.53
N LYS A 292 -17.88 7.00 10.28
CA LYS A 292 -17.95 6.73 11.74
C LYS A 292 -17.99 5.24 12.03
N ALA A 293 -18.75 4.47 11.26
CA ALA A 293 -18.83 3.02 11.41
C ALA A 293 -17.48 2.35 11.13
N MET A 294 -16.76 2.75 10.07
CA MET A 294 -15.41 2.27 9.77
C MET A 294 -14.44 2.56 10.92
N ARG A 295 -14.48 3.77 11.48
CA ARG A 295 -13.66 4.15 12.63
C ARG A 295 -13.94 3.29 13.85
N SER A 296 -15.21 3.12 14.18
CA SER A 296 -15.64 2.29 15.31
C SER A 296 -15.23 0.83 15.11
N TYR A 297 -15.40 0.30 13.91
CA TYR A 297 -14.97 -1.05 13.54
C TYR A 297 -13.46 -1.22 13.72
N ALA A 298 -12.65 -0.32 13.15
CA ALA A 298 -11.20 -0.40 13.24
C ALA A 298 -10.71 -0.35 14.69
N LEU A 299 -11.29 0.52 15.54
CA LEU A 299 -10.94 0.59 16.96
C LEU A 299 -11.37 -0.66 17.74
N ALA A 300 -12.56 -1.21 17.44
CA ALA A 300 -13.05 -2.40 18.12
C ALA A 300 -12.28 -3.67 17.74
N THR A 301 -11.60 -3.68 16.59
CA THR A 301 -10.86 -4.85 16.08
C THR A 301 -9.35 -4.73 16.22
N MET A 302 -8.85 -3.61 16.76
CA MET A 302 -7.42 -3.29 16.81
C MET A 302 -6.57 -4.32 17.58
N ASP A 303 -7.12 -4.84 18.67
CA ASP A 303 -6.44 -5.80 19.55
C ASP A 303 -7.05 -7.22 19.44
N VAL A 304 -7.87 -7.47 18.41
CA VAL A 304 -8.57 -8.73 18.23
C VAL A 304 -8.01 -9.47 17.02
N GLU A 305 -7.24 -10.52 17.27
CA GLU A 305 -6.80 -11.46 16.22
C GLU A 305 -7.95 -12.41 15.85
N GLN A 306 -8.79 -11.97 14.93
CA GLN A 306 -9.86 -12.82 14.42
C GLN A 306 -9.79 -12.89 12.89
N PRO A 307 -9.76 -14.09 12.30
CA PRO A 307 -9.69 -14.25 10.85
C PRO A 307 -10.79 -13.46 10.13
N GLY A 308 -10.44 -12.77 9.06
CA GLY A 308 -11.38 -12.08 8.19
C GLY A 308 -11.73 -10.65 8.57
N MET A 309 -11.29 -10.13 9.71
CA MET A 309 -11.54 -8.73 10.09
C MET A 309 -10.94 -7.75 9.10
N ASP A 310 -9.72 -8.01 8.64
CA ASP A 310 -9.07 -7.18 7.61
C ASP A 310 -9.84 -7.21 6.28
N ASN A 311 -10.38 -8.36 5.93
CA ASN A 311 -11.19 -8.50 4.71
C ASN A 311 -12.47 -7.67 4.79
N VAL A 312 -13.12 -7.61 5.96
CA VAL A 312 -14.27 -6.74 6.22
C VAL A 312 -13.86 -5.27 6.16
N SER A 313 -12.74 -4.90 6.82
CA SER A 313 -12.20 -3.53 6.77
C SER A 313 -11.97 -3.08 5.33
N LYS A 314 -11.33 -3.94 4.50
CA LYS A 314 -11.10 -3.67 3.07
C LYS A 314 -12.40 -3.44 2.31
N LEU A 315 -13.42 -4.25 2.51
CA LEU A 315 -14.73 -4.06 1.87
C LEU A 315 -15.40 -2.75 2.28
N LEU A 316 -15.29 -2.39 3.56
CA LEU A 316 -15.90 -1.16 4.08
C LEU A 316 -15.26 0.07 3.45
N TRP A 317 -13.94 0.22 3.56
CA TRP A 317 -13.28 1.44 3.10
C TRP A 317 -13.27 1.57 1.57
N ALA A 318 -13.04 0.48 0.84
CA ALA A 318 -12.96 0.54 -0.62
C ALA A 318 -14.30 0.92 -1.27
N ASN A 319 -15.42 0.36 -0.77
CA ASN A 319 -16.74 0.72 -1.27
C ASN A 319 -17.14 2.15 -0.85
N TRP A 320 -16.82 2.53 0.40
CA TRP A 320 -17.08 3.86 0.89
C TRP A 320 -16.35 4.94 0.09
N HIS A 321 -15.06 4.75 -0.18
CA HIS A 321 -14.24 5.72 -0.91
C HIS A 321 -14.68 5.84 -2.38
N ARG A 322 -15.02 4.71 -3.00
CA ARG A 322 -15.62 4.71 -4.33
C ARG A 322 -16.93 5.51 -4.38
N GLU A 323 -17.80 5.33 -3.38
CA GLU A 323 -19.06 6.07 -3.29
C GLU A 323 -18.82 7.56 -3.05
N LEU A 324 -17.81 7.93 -2.25
CA LEU A 324 -17.43 9.32 -2.04
C LEU A 324 -17.07 10.01 -3.35
N GLY A 325 -16.32 9.34 -4.23
CA GLY A 325 -16.00 9.82 -5.57
C GLY A 325 -17.26 10.03 -6.42
N GLU A 326 -18.25 9.14 -6.34
CA GLU A 326 -19.54 9.29 -7.04
C GLU A 326 -20.33 10.49 -6.52
N ILE A 327 -20.39 10.67 -5.21
CA ILE A 327 -21.04 11.84 -4.59
C ILE A 327 -20.33 13.13 -5.03
N ALA A 328 -19.00 13.12 -5.12
CA ALA A 328 -18.24 14.28 -5.57
C ALA A 328 -18.63 14.71 -7.00
N MET A 329 -18.81 13.75 -7.91
CA MET A 329 -19.26 14.08 -9.26
C MET A 329 -20.70 14.63 -9.30
N ASP A 330 -21.61 14.10 -8.48
CA ASP A 330 -22.98 14.64 -8.38
C ASP A 330 -22.99 16.07 -7.80
N VAL A 331 -22.18 16.34 -6.78
CA VAL A 331 -22.00 17.70 -6.20
C VAL A 331 -21.43 18.66 -7.23
N ARG A 332 -20.52 18.19 -8.10
CA ARG A 332 -19.93 18.97 -9.19
C ARG A 332 -20.90 19.22 -10.35
N GLY A 333 -21.86 18.32 -10.55
CA GLY A 333 -22.81 18.38 -11.67
C GLY A 333 -22.10 18.50 -13.01
N LEU A 334 -22.56 19.39 -13.90
CA LEU A 334 -21.97 19.59 -15.22
C LEU A 334 -20.47 20.02 -15.18
N ALA A 335 -20.06 20.73 -14.14
CA ALA A 335 -18.66 21.11 -13.99
C ALA A 335 -17.73 19.91 -13.77
N GLY A 336 -18.25 18.79 -13.25
CA GLY A 336 -17.49 17.54 -13.13
C GLY A 336 -17.22 16.83 -14.46
N LEU A 337 -17.93 17.20 -15.52
CA LEU A 337 -17.76 16.63 -16.87
C LEU A 337 -16.81 17.43 -17.75
N THR A 338 -16.25 18.51 -17.25
CA THR A 338 -15.36 19.42 -18.01
C THR A 338 -13.95 19.39 -17.41
N LEU A 339 -12.97 19.67 -18.27
CA LEU A 339 -11.54 19.76 -17.88
C LEU A 339 -11.05 21.19 -18.12
N PRO A 340 -11.32 22.12 -17.18
CA PRO A 340 -10.79 23.48 -17.30
C PRO A 340 -9.26 23.44 -17.29
N GLY A 341 -8.63 23.96 -18.35
CA GLY A 341 -7.16 23.90 -18.49
C GLY A 341 -6.61 22.56 -18.96
N GLY A 342 -7.46 21.57 -19.25
CA GLY A 342 -7.03 20.25 -19.75
C GLY A 342 -6.57 19.26 -18.66
N GLU A 343 -6.73 19.61 -17.38
CA GLU A 343 -6.32 18.80 -16.25
C GLU A 343 -7.50 18.40 -15.36
N PHE A 344 -7.41 17.21 -14.77
CA PHE A 344 -8.37 16.77 -13.77
C PHE A 344 -8.16 17.53 -12.45
N ASP A 345 -9.25 17.99 -11.84
CA ASP A 345 -9.22 18.49 -10.48
C ASP A 345 -9.19 17.35 -9.42
N GLU A 346 -9.08 17.72 -8.14
CA GLU A 346 -9.01 16.77 -7.03
C GLU A 346 -10.19 15.78 -6.98
N TRP A 347 -11.40 16.24 -7.32
CA TRP A 347 -12.64 15.43 -7.26
C TRP A 347 -12.76 14.46 -8.44
N GLN A 348 -12.37 14.91 -9.62
CA GLN A 348 -12.29 14.05 -10.79
C GLN A 348 -11.22 12.98 -10.62
N ARG A 349 -10.04 13.33 -10.07
CA ARG A 349 -8.98 12.37 -9.72
C ARG A 349 -9.47 11.37 -8.66
N LEU A 350 -10.13 11.84 -7.60
CA LEU A 350 -10.74 10.97 -6.59
C LEU A 350 -11.73 9.99 -7.24
N TYR A 351 -12.64 10.48 -8.09
CA TYR A 351 -13.61 9.64 -8.78
C TYR A 351 -12.94 8.56 -9.62
N LEU A 352 -11.98 8.93 -10.46
CA LEU A 352 -11.28 8.01 -11.36
C LEU A 352 -10.45 6.99 -10.59
N PHE A 353 -9.64 7.46 -9.63
CA PHE A 353 -8.75 6.59 -8.86
C PHE A 353 -9.51 5.62 -7.95
N SER A 354 -10.55 6.07 -7.28
CA SER A 354 -11.31 5.24 -6.33
C SER A 354 -12.00 4.02 -6.97
N ARG A 355 -12.06 3.95 -8.31
CA ARG A 355 -12.49 2.72 -9.03
C ARG A 355 -11.55 1.55 -8.73
N SER A 356 -10.25 1.83 -8.63
CA SER A 356 -9.22 0.83 -8.34
C SER A 356 -9.29 0.28 -6.91
N ASP A 357 -9.81 1.04 -5.94
CA ASP A 357 -9.91 0.64 -4.53
C ASP A 357 -10.66 -0.67 -4.33
N THR A 358 -11.64 -0.96 -5.17
CA THR A 358 -12.41 -2.20 -5.12
C THR A 358 -11.75 -3.37 -5.86
N ILE A 359 -10.57 -3.14 -6.45
CA ILE A 359 -9.87 -4.09 -7.32
C ILE A 359 -8.53 -4.52 -6.69
N TYR A 360 -7.63 -3.56 -6.40
CA TYR A 360 -6.29 -3.88 -5.86
C TYR A 360 -6.34 -4.36 -4.40
N GLY A 361 -5.26 -4.95 -3.89
CA GLY A 361 -5.20 -5.51 -2.53
C GLY A 361 -6.23 -6.63 -2.28
N GLY A 362 -6.64 -7.34 -3.36
CA GLY A 362 -7.73 -8.30 -3.40
C GLY A 362 -9.08 -7.67 -3.69
N SER A 363 -9.68 -8.04 -4.83
CA SER A 363 -10.96 -7.48 -5.26
C SER A 363 -12.08 -7.76 -4.25
N ASN A 364 -13.16 -6.98 -4.33
CA ASN A 364 -14.34 -7.18 -3.49
C ASN A 364 -14.84 -8.62 -3.50
N GLU A 365 -14.77 -9.30 -4.66
CA GLU A 365 -15.16 -10.69 -4.85
C GLU A 365 -14.22 -11.64 -4.10
N ILE A 366 -12.90 -11.40 -4.20
CA ILE A 366 -11.90 -12.18 -3.47
C ILE A 366 -12.06 -11.99 -1.96
N GLN A 367 -12.30 -10.76 -1.49
CA GLN A 367 -12.53 -10.50 -0.06
C GLN A 367 -13.77 -11.25 0.45
N ARG A 368 -14.87 -11.23 -0.30
CA ARG A 368 -16.10 -11.97 0.04
C ARG A 368 -15.87 -13.47 0.04
N ASN A 369 -15.13 -14.01 -0.94
CA ASN A 369 -14.80 -15.45 -0.99
C ASN A 369 -13.96 -15.86 0.22
N ILE A 370 -12.96 -15.05 0.61
CA ILE A 370 -12.17 -15.35 1.81
C ILE A 370 -13.05 -15.36 3.06
N ILE A 371 -13.93 -14.38 3.23
CA ILE A 371 -14.87 -14.34 4.35
C ILE A 371 -15.79 -15.57 4.32
N ALA A 372 -16.40 -15.85 3.18
CA ALA A 372 -17.33 -16.98 3.03
C ALA A 372 -16.66 -18.33 3.34
N GLU A 373 -15.52 -18.60 2.70
CA GLU A 373 -14.87 -19.92 2.76
C GLU A 373 -14.06 -20.12 4.05
N ARG A 374 -13.27 -19.10 4.46
CA ARG A 374 -12.30 -19.27 5.55
C ARG A 374 -12.81 -18.82 6.91
N VAL A 375 -13.74 -17.87 6.95
CA VAL A 375 -14.29 -17.34 8.20
C VAL A 375 -15.60 -18.00 8.55
N LEU A 376 -16.54 -18.09 7.58
CA LEU A 376 -17.86 -18.65 7.78
C LEU A 376 -17.94 -20.14 7.49
N GLY A 377 -16.88 -20.76 6.94
CA GLY A 377 -16.85 -22.18 6.61
C GLY A 377 -17.83 -22.60 5.51
N LEU A 378 -18.27 -21.68 4.67
CA LEU A 378 -19.18 -21.98 3.58
C LEU A 378 -18.47 -22.79 2.48
N PRO A 379 -19.17 -23.62 1.72
CA PRO A 379 -18.58 -24.39 0.63
C PRO A 379 -18.05 -23.45 -0.46
N ARG A 380 -16.96 -23.87 -1.09
CA ARG A 380 -16.42 -23.18 -2.26
C ARG A 380 -17.39 -23.24 -3.41
N GLU A 381 -17.43 -22.15 -4.20
CA GLU A 381 -18.16 -22.15 -5.46
C GLU A 381 -17.65 -23.28 -6.37
N ALA A 382 -18.58 -24.04 -6.94
CA ALA A 382 -18.24 -25.09 -7.89
C ALA A 382 -17.54 -24.46 -9.10
N LYS A 383 -16.35 -24.96 -9.41
CA LYS A 383 -15.69 -24.58 -10.67
C LYS A 383 -16.51 -25.12 -11.82
N GLY A 384 -17.09 -24.24 -12.61
CA GLY A 384 -17.77 -24.59 -13.85
C GLY A 384 -16.80 -25.18 -14.87
#